data_c9be253fe94f908d69b10673fe18ea0a
#
_entry.id   c9be253fe94f908d69b10673fe18ea0a
#
_cell.length_a   1.000
_cell.length_b   1.000
_cell.length_c   1.000
_cell.angle_alpha   90.00
_cell.angle_beta   90.00
_cell.angle_gamma   90.00
#
_symmetry.space_group_name_H-M   'P 1'
#
loop_
_entity.id
_entity.type
_entity.pdbx_description
1 polymer ?
#
loop_
_entity_poly.entity_id
_entity_poly.type
_entity_poly.pdbx_seq_one_letter_code
_entity_poly.pdbx_strand_id
1 'polypeptide(L)'
;MDLGLKGKHALITGGSKGIGRAVAQTFADEGADVAICARNAAEVATAVADLMKAGGIKATGSALDVADAPALKAWVEASAAALGGIDMLVCNVSALAVGDSAETWEKSFRTDMMHTVNAVAAAVPFLEQSECASIVLISSVSGFEVDFAAGSYGAMKAALIHYAKGLSRQLVSKGIRVNCVSPGNTYFDGGIWQNIEKNVPDLYASTLKVNPTGKFGTPQEVANGVVFLSSPVASRISGTNLVIDGALTVAV
;
A
#
# COMPACT_ATOMS: atom_id res chain seq x y z
N MET A 1 5.50 22.07 0.32
CA MET A 1 6.78 21.36 0.48
C MET A 1 7.02 20.64 -0.84
N ASP A 2 8.16 20.81 -1.46
CA ASP A 2 8.54 19.98 -2.61
C ASP A 2 9.02 18.62 -2.09
N LEU A 3 8.38 17.55 -2.54
CA LEU A 3 8.72 16.19 -2.13
C LEU A 3 9.90 15.59 -2.90
N GLY A 4 10.38 16.25 -3.97
CA GLY A 4 11.50 15.79 -4.79
C GLY A 4 11.19 14.51 -5.59
N LEU A 5 9.93 14.31 -5.98
CA LEU A 5 9.46 13.07 -6.63
C LEU A 5 9.43 13.17 -8.17
N LYS A 6 9.58 14.37 -8.73
CA LYS A 6 9.55 14.57 -10.18
C LYS A 6 10.63 13.73 -10.88
N GLY A 7 10.18 12.91 -11.86
CA GLY A 7 11.04 12.00 -12.62
C GLY A 7 11.54 10.79 -11.84
N LYS A 8 10.96 10.48 -10.66
CA LYS A 8 11.18 9.23 -9.92
C LYS A 8 10.20 8.16 -10.36
N HIS A 9 10.46 6.89 -10.02
CA HIS A 9 9.74 5.73 -10.50
C HIS A 9 9.10 4.98 -9.34
N ALA A 10 7.76 4.96 -9.28
CA ALA A 10 6.99 4.33 -8.22
C ALA A 10 6.21 3.09 -8.71
N LEU A 11 6.36 1.97 -8.02
CA LEU A 11 5.60 0.75 -8.23
C LEU A 11 4.57 0.58 -7.11
N ILE A 12 3.29 0.41 -7.46
CA ILE A 12 2.19 0.26 -6.49
C ILE A 12 1.38 -1.00 -6.80
N THR A 13 1.35 -1.95 -5.87
CA THR A 13 0.46 -3.09 -5.98
C THR A 13 -0.96 -2.73 -5.55
N GLY A 14 -1.98 -3.20 -6.28
CA GLY A 14 -3.37 -2.84 -6.02
C GLY A 14 -3.71 -1.39 -6.39
N GLY A 15 -3.07 -0.83 -7.42
CA GLY A 15 -3.18 0.57 -7.80
C GLY A 15 -4.43 0.97 -8.58
N SER A 16 -5.40 0.06 -8.80
CA SER A 16 -6.59 0.36 -9.61
C SER A 16 -7.71 1.05 -8.85
N LYS A 17 -7.78 0.91 -7.51
CA LYS A 17 -8.83 1.50 -6.66
C LYS A 17 -8.37 1.76 -5.23
N GLY A 18 -9.20 2.49 -4.46
CA GLY A 18 -9.01 2.75 -3.04
C GLY A 18 -7.67 3.42 -2.72
N ILE A 19 -7.03 2.98 -1.63
CA ILE A 19 -5.77 3.54 -1.14
C ILE A 19 -4.68 3.46 -2.22
N GLY A 20 -4.50 2.29 -2.85
CA GLY A 20 -3.47 2.13 -3.89
C GLY A 20 -3.67 3.07 -5.08
N ARG A 21 -4.92 3.33 -5.49
CA ARG A 21 -5.23 4.28 -6.57
C ARG A 21 -4.92 5.72 -6.17
N ALA A 22 -5.27 6.10 -4.94
CA ALA A 22 -4.95 7.43 -4.41
C ALA A 22 -3.43 7.63 -4.29
N VAL A 23 -2.70 6.62 -3.81
CA VAL A 23 -1.23 6.64 -3.76
C VAL A 23 -0.64 6.82 -5.16
N ALA A 24 -1.09 6.04 -6.14
CA ALA A 24 -0.63 6.14 -7.53
C ALA A 24 -0.90 7.54 -8.11
N GLN A 25 -2.10 8.10 -7.84
CA GLN A 25 -2.44 9.45 -8.29
C GLN A 25 -1.57 10.52 -7.64
N THR A 26 -1.35 10.43 -6.32
CA THR A 26 -0.51 11.40 -5.62
C THR A 26 0.93 11.37 -6.13
N PHE A 27 1.50 10.18 -6.42
CA PHE A 27 2.81 10.09 -7.09
C PHE A 27 2.81 10.76 -8.47
N ALA A 28 1.77 10.51 -9.27
CA ALA A 28 1.62 11.11 -10.60
C ALA A 28 1.51 12.64 -10.53
N ASP A 29 0.73 13.16 -9.59
CA ASP A 29 0.54 14.61 -9.37
C ASP A 29 1.83 15.29 -8.90
N GLU A 30 2.72 14.56 -8.20
CA GLU A 30 4.08 15.00 -7.82
C GLU A 30 5.11 14.81 -8.96
N GLY A 31 4.67 14.34 -10.14
CA GLY A 31 5.50 14.20 -11.34
C GLY A 31 6.35 12.94 -11.38
N ALA A 32 6.03 11.92 -10.59
CA ALA A 32 6.68 10.62 -10.66
C ALA A 32 6.07 9.74 -11.76
N ASP A 33 6.89 8.93 -12.41
CA ASP A 33 6.45 7.84 -13.28
C ASP A 33 5.88 6.70 -12.43
N VAL A 34 4.77 6.08 -12.87
CA VAL A 34 4.02 5.14 -12.05
C VAL A 34 3.76 3.82 -12.77
N ALA A 35 4.02 2.70 -12.09
CA ALA A 35 3.55 1.38 -12.51
C ALA A 35 2.58 0.81 -11.48
N ILE A 36 1.43 0.32 -11.94
CA ILE A 36 0.42 -0.30 -11.08
C ILE A 36 0.12 -1.74 -11.51
N CYS A 37 -0.32 -2.57 -10.57
CA CYS A 37 -0.93 -3.85 -10.91
C CYS A 37 -2.21 -4.08 -10.09
N ALA A 38 -3.14 -4.83 -10.66
CA ALA A 38 -4.35 -5.33 -10.01
C ALA A 38 -4.95 -6.48 -10.83
N ARG A 39 -5.97 -7.16 -10.31
CA ARG A 39 -6.54 -8.33 -10.99
C ARG A 39 -7.43 -7.98 -12.19
N ASN A 40 -8.14 -6.85 -12.13
CA ASN A 40 -9.10 -6.47 -13.17
C ASN A 40 -8.44 -5.61 -14.24
N ALA A 41 -8.30 -6.15 -15.46
CA ALA A 41 -7.64 -5.49 -16.58
C ALA A 41 -8.31 -4.18 -16.99
N ALA A 42 -9.65 -4.11 -16.97
CA ALA A 42 -10.39 -2.90 -17.34
C ALA A 42 -10.19 -1.78 -16.31
N GLU A 43 -10.21 -2.11 -15.00
CA GLU A 43 -9.92 -1.15 -13.94
C GLU A 43 -8.47 -0.64 -14.03
N VAL A 44 -7.51 -1.53 -14.34
CA VAL A 44 -6.10 -1.14 -14.54
C VAL A 44 -5.95 -0.19 -15.71
N ALA A 45 -6.56 -0.50 -16.86
CA ALA A 45 -6.50 0.35 -18.05
C ALA A 45 -7.10 1.74 -17.79
N THR A 46 -8.25 1.81 -17.12
CA THR A 46 -8.88 3.07 -16.72
C THR A 46 -7.97 3.86 -15.78
N ALA A 47 -7.42 3.20 -14.76
CA ALA A 47 -6.53 3.84 -13.79
C ALA A 47 -5.27 4.42 -14.47
N VAL A 48 -4.64 3.68 -15.39
CA VAL A 48 -3.47 4.16 -16.15
C VAL A 48 -3.83 5.37 -17.01
N ALA A 49 -4.97 5.32 -17.73
CA ALA A 49 -5.43 6.45 -18.54
C ALA A 49 -5.66 7.72 -17.71
N ASP A 50 -6.18 7.56 -16.49
CA ASP A 50 -6.37 8.69 -15.58
C ASP A 50 -5.04 9.23 -15.03
N LEU A 51 -4.10 8.35 -14.66
CA LEU A 51 -2.77 8.76 -14.19
C LEU A 51 -2.04 9.59 -15.25
N MET A 52 -2.16 9.22 -16.51
CA MET A 52 -1.54 9.96 -17.62
C MET A 52 -2.12 11.39 -17.81
N LYS A 53 -3.30 11.69 -17.25
CA LYS A 53 -3.88 13.05 -17.26
C LYS A 53 -3.09 14.05 -16.41
N ALA A 54 -2.28 13.59 -15.45
CA ALA A 54 -1.36 14.46 -14.71
C ALA A 54 -0.35 15.16 -15.65
N GLY A 55 -0.07 14.55 -16.80
CA GLY A 55 0.82 15.08 -17.83
C GLY A 55 2.31 14.99 -17.48
N GLY A 56 3.14 14.80 -18.49
CA GLY A 56 4.60 14.79 -18.32
C GLY A 56 5.20 13.60 -17.59
N ILE A 57 4.40 12.55 -17.31
CA ILE A 57 4.83 11.31 -16.68
C ILE A 57 4.58 10.10 -17.57
N LYS A 58 5.24 8.98 -17.26
CA LYS A 58 4.87 7.66 -17.76
C LYS A 58 3.98 6.94 -16.75
N ALA A 59 2.91 6.30 -17.23
CA ALA A 59 2.11 5.41 -16.40
C ALA A 59 1.90 4.08 -17.12
N THR A 60 2.12 2.96 -16.42
CA THR A 60 1.94 1.60 -16.93
C THR A 60 1.11 0.78 -15.97
N GLY A 61 0.49 -0.30 -16.47
CA GLY A 61 -0.30 -1.18 -15.62
C GLY A 61 -0.43 -2.58 -16.18
N SER A 62 -0.50 -3.56 -15.30
CA SER A 62 -0.65 -4.98 -15.65
C SER A 62 -1.74 -5.66 -14.83
N ALA A 63 -2.52 -6.52 -15.50
CA ALA A 63 -3.48 -7.37 -14.83
C ALA A 63 -2.80 -8.65 -14.33
N LEU A 64 -2.74 -8.83 -13.01
CA LEU A 64 -2.20 -10.05 -12.38
C LEU A 64 -2.75 -10.27 -10.98
N ASP A 65 -2.65 -11.50 -10.50
CA ASP A 65 -2.82 -11.84 -9.09
C ASP A 65 -1.45 -11.77 -8.38
N VAL A 66 -1.32 -10.94 -7.39
CA VAL A 66 -0.08 -10.78 -6.62
C VAL A 66 0.30 -12.03 -5.81
N ALA A 67 -0.63 -12.97 -5.61
CA ALA A 67 -0.36 -14.27 -5.00
C ALA A 67 0.39 -15.22 -5.96
N ASP A 68 0.45 -14.91 -7.26
CA ASP A 68 1.29 -15.58 -8.25
C ASP A 68 2.69 -14.93 -8.25
N ALA A 69 3.62 -15.54 -7.52
CA ALA A 69 4.96 -15.01 -7.34
C ALA A 69 5.75 -14.85 -8.67
N PRO A 70 5.72 -15.81 -9.61
CA PRO A 70 6.30 -15.63 -10.94
C PRO A 70 5.73 -14.45 -11.71
N ALA A 71 4.40 -14.29 -11.76
CA ALA A 71 3.75 -13.17 -12.44
C ALA A 71 4.09 -11.83 -11.79
N LEU A 72 4.14 -11.77 -10.45
CA LEU A 72 4.52 -10.58 -9.70
C LEU A 72 5.98 -10.18 -9.99
N LYS A 73 6.91 -11.14 -10.00
CA LYS A 73 8.32 -10.88 -10.33
C LYS A 73 8.45 -10.35 -11.75
N ALA A 74 7.81 -10.98 -12.72
CA ALA A 74 7.84 -10.55 -14.12
C ALA A 74 7.27 -9.12 -14.29
N TRP A 75 6.20 -8.77 -13.55
CA TRP A 75 5.66 -7.43 -13.54
C TRP A 75 6.65 -6.39 -12.98
N VAL A 76 7.35 -6.69 -11.88
CA VAL A 76 8.36 -5.79 -11.31
C VAL A 76 9.47 -5.53 -12.32
N GLU A 77 10.01 -6.59 -12.95
CA GLU A 77 11.08 -6.49 -13.95
C GLU A 77 10.63 -5.70 -15.20
N ALA A 78 9.44 -5.98 -15.71
CA ALA A 78 8.88 -5.26 -16.86
C ALA A 78 8.61 -3.78 -16.55
N SER A 79 8.15 -3.48 -15.32
CA SER A 79 7.92 -2.11 -14.86
C SER A 79 9.24 -1.34 -14.73
N ALA A 80 10.27 -1.96 -14.16
CA ALA A 80 11.60 -1.37 -14.09
C ALA A 80 12.15 -1.02 -15.49
N ALA A 81 11.99 -1.93 -16.46
CA ALA A 81 12.41 -1.68 -17.83
C ALA A 81 11.61 -0.55 -18.50
N ALA A 82 10.29 -0.50 -18.29
CA ALA A 82 9.41 0.50 -18.89
C ALA A 82 9.64 1.92 -18.34
N LEU A 83 9.85 2.04 -17.02
CA LEU A 83 10.07 3.32 -16.35
C LEU A 83 11.53 3.78 -16.44
N GLY A 84 12.49 2.86 -16.47
CA GLY A 84 13.92 3.14 -16.46
C GLY A 84 14.57 2.90 -15.09
N GLY A 85 13.88 2.26 -14.16
CA GLY A 85 14.34 1.94 -12.81
C GLY A 85 13.19 1.81 -11.82
N ILE A 86 13.51 1.65 -10.53
CA ILE A 86 12.56 1.67 -9.42
C ILE A 86 13.17 2.47 -8.28
N ASP A 87 12.50 3.52 -7.86
CA ASP A 87 12.87 4.33 -6.69
C ASP A 87 11.98 4.00 -5.47
N MET A 88 10.69 3.72 -5.72
CA MET A 88 9.71 3.47 -4.65
C MET A 88 8.90 2.20 -4.93
N LEU A 89 8.70 1.40 -3.88
CA LEU A 89 7.79 0.27 -3.89
C LEU A 89 6.72 0.45 -2.81
N VAL A 90 5.45 0.36 -3.19
CA VAL A 90 4.31 0.35 -2.25
C VAL A 90 3.58 -0.98 -2.34
N CYS A 91 3.66 -1.79 -1.27
CA CYS A 91 2.93 -3.05 -1.14
C CYS A 91 1.59 -2.77 -0.45
N ASN A 92 0.51 -2.66 -1.24
CA ASN A 92 -0.80 -2.23 -0.75
C ASN A 92 -1.88 -3.31 -0.81
N VAL A 93 -1.72 -4.37 -1.61
CA VAL A 93 -2.77 -5.40 -1.75
C VAL A 93 -3.02 -6.14 -0.45
N SER A 94 -4.30 -6.36 -0.15
CA SER A 94 -4.76 -7.22 0.93
C SER A 94 -5.87 -8.16 0.45
N ALA A 95 -5.91 -9.34 1.05
CA ALA A 95 -7.00 -10.29 0.86
C ALA A 95 -8.30 -9.83 1.51
N LEU A 96 -8.22 -8.96 2.54
CA LEU A 96 -9.34 -8.57 3.41
C LEU A 96 -10.10 -9.82 3.94
N ALA A 97 -9.37 -10.91 4.18
CA ALA A 97 -9.94 -12.18 4.64
C ALA A 97 -10.07 -12.14 6.16
N VAL A 98 -11.17 -11.55 6.61
CA VAL A 98 -11.51 -11.50 8.05
C VAL A 98 -12.12 -12.83 8.47
N GLY A 99 -11.62 -13.39 9.57
CA GLY A 99 -12.09 -14.66 10.14
C GLY A 99 -10.95 -15.54 10.61
N ASP A 100 -11.29 -16.76 11.07
CA ASP A 100 -10.35 -17.66 11.73
C ASP A 100 -10.36 -19.09 11.14
N SER A 101 -10.91 -19.26 9.94
CA SER A 101 -10.84 -20.56 9.23
C SER A 101 -9.46 -20.77 8.61
N ALA A 102 -9.06 -22.03 8.42
CA ALA A 102 -7.82 -22.35 7.72
C ALA A 102 -7.73 -21.69 6.33
N GLU A 103 -8.86 -21.59 5.62
CA GLU A 103 -8.93 -20.93 4.33
C GLU A 103 -8.62 -19.42 4.42
N THR A 104 -9.19 -18.70 5.42
CA THR A 104 -8.91 -17.27 5.62
C THR A 104 -7.45 -17.04 6.01
N TRP A 105 -6.86 -17.91 6.83
CA TRP A 105 -5.43 -17.88 7.17
C TRP A 105 -4.54 -18.07 5.95
N GLU A 106 -4.80 -19.10 5.13
CA GLU A 106 -4.01 -19.34 3.92
C GLU A 106 -4.12 -18.16 2.93
N LYS A 107 -5.34 -17.64 2.73
CA LYS A 107 -5.57 -16.52 1.83
C LYS A 107 -4.86 -15.25 2.30
N SER A 108 -4.96 -14.90 3.59
CA SER A 108 -4.24 -13.77 4.17
C SER A 108 -2.73 -13.96 4.09
N PHE A 109 -2.22 -15.15 4.43
CA PHE A 109 -0.80 -15.44 4.33
C PHE A 109 -0.27 -15.26 2.90
N ARG A 110 -0.93 -15.85 1.90
CA ARG A 110 -0.49 -15.74 0.49
C ARG A 110 -0.58 -14.32 -0.05
N THR A 111 -1.68 -13.64 0.23
CA THR A 111 -1.98 -12.34 -0.40
C THR A 111 -1.42 -11.17 0.40
N ASP A 112 -1.47 -11.17 1.73
CA ASP A 112 -0.96 -10.04 2.52
C ASP A 112 0.53 -10.20 2.79
N MET A 113 1.00 -11.38 3.24
CA MET A 113 2.39 -11.58 3.63
C MET A 113 3.28 -11.96 2.45
N MET A 114 3.00 -13.07 1.77
CA MET A 114 3.91 -13.60 0.73
C MET A 114 3.99 -12.72 -0.51
N HIS A 115 2.91 -12.07 -0.90
CA HIS A 115 2.97 -11.02 -1.92
C HIS A 115 3.99 -9.94 -1.56
N THR A 116 3.95 -9.44 -0.32
CA THR A 116 4.87 -8.40 0.14
C THR A 116 6.33 -8.89 0.12
N VAL A 117 6.58 -10.10 0.63
CA VAL A 117 7.92 -10.72 0.61
C VAL A 117 8.45 -10.85 -0.81
N ASN A 118 7.63 -11.35 -1.74
CA ASN A 118 8.01 -11.57 -3.13
C ASN A 118 8.22 -10.26 -3.90
N ALA A 119 7.36 -9.25 -3.67
CA ALA A 119 7.50 -7.92 -4.29
C ALA A 119 8.80 -7.24 -3.83
N VAL A 120 9.10 -7.28 -2.53
CA VAL A 120 10.33 -6.73 -1.97
C VAL A 120 11.54 -7.44 -2.56
N ALA A 121 11.56 -8.78 -2.57
CA ALA A 121 12.66 -9.56 -3.12
C ALA A 121 12.92 -9.24 -4.61
N ALA A 122 11.87 -9.06 -5.40
CA ALA A 122 11.98 -8.71 -6.82
C ALA A 122 12.46 -7.27 -7.04
N ALA A 123 12.05 -6.31 -6.18
CA ALA A 123 12.36 -4.90 -6.35
C ALA A 123 13.72 -4.48 -5.79
N VAL A 124 14.24 -5.14 -4.75
CA VAL A 124 15.51 -4.77 -4.08
C VAL A 124 16.69 -4.59 -5.05
N PRO A 125 16.92 -5.45 -6.06
CA PRO A 125 18.04 -5.24 -6.99
C PRO A 125 17.98 -3.92 -7.78
N PHE A 126 16.79 -3.41 -8.05
CA PHE A 126 16.57 -2.12 -8.72
C PHE A 126 16.64 -0.96 -7.73
N LEU A 127 16.08 -1.13 -6.54
CA LEU A 127 16.11 -0.13 -5.47
C LEU A 127 17.55 0.16 -5.01
N GLU A 128 18.44 -0.83 -5.02
CA GLU A 128 19.87 -0.64 -4.72
C GLU A 128 20.59 0.29 -5.70
N GLN A 129 20.01 0.56 -6.87
CA GLN A 129 20.53 1.49 -7.86
C GLN A 129 19.96 2.92 -7.71
N SER A 130 18.98 3.11 -6.84
CA SER A 130 18.33 4.40 -6.64
C SER A 130 19.02 5.21 -5.53
N GLU A 131 19.13 6.52 -5.76
CA GLU A 131 19.65 7.46 -4.74
C GLU A 131 18.62 7.83 -3.66
N CYS A 132 17.35 7.44 -3.84
CA CYS A 132 16.27 7.78 -2.91
C CYS A 132 15.33 6.61 -2.59
N ALA A 133 15.86 5.39 -2.63
CA ALA A 133 15.11 4.16 -2.50
C ALA A 133 14.20 4.09 -1.25
N SER A 134 12.95 3.70 -1.45
CA SER A 134 11.98 3.55 -0.38
C SER A 134 11.00 2.40 -0.62
N ILE A 135 10.66 1.70 0.46
CA ILE A 135 9.61 0.68 0.50
C ILE A 135 8.58 1.10 1.55
N VAL A 136 7.29 1.10 1.19
CA VAL A 136 6.20 1.31 2.14
C VAL A 136 5.25 0.12 2.09
N LEU A 137 5.01 -0.47 3.25
CA LEU A 137 4.06 -1.58 3.44
C LEU A 137 2.76 -1.05 4.02
N ILE A 138 1.62 -1.42 3.44
CA ILE A 138 0.31 -1.03 3.98
C ILE A 138 -0.20 -2.11 4.91
N SER A 139 -0.15 -1.80 6.22
CA SER A 139 -0.73 -2.60 7.27
C SER A 139 -2.18 -2.16 7.58
N SER A 140 -2.55 -2.08 8.86
CA SER A 140 -3.83 -1.65 9.39
C SER A 140 -3.70 -1.34 10.87
N VAL A 141 -4.61 -0.55 11.43
CA VAL A 141 -4.77 -0.44 12.90
C VAL A 141 -5.04 -1.82 13.54
N SER A 142 -5.74 -2.73 12.84
CA SER A 142 -5.95 -4.12 13.28
C SER A 142 -4.64 -4.92 13.45
N GLY A 143 -3.50 -4.41 12.99
CA GLY A 143 -2.19 -5.05 13.16
C GLY A 143 -1.53 -4.77 14.51
N PHE A 144 -2.03 -3.83 15.30
CA PHE A 144 -1.49 -3.52 16.64
C PHE A 144 -2.57 -3.28 17.71
N GLU A 145 -3.83 -3.15 17.31
CA GLU A 145 -4.98 -3.22 18.21
C GLU A 145 -5.87 -4.41 17.85
N VAL A 146 -6.53 -4.98 18.85
CA VAL A 146 -7.49 -6.07 18.66
C VAL A 146 -8.86 -5.46 18.40
N ASP A 147 -9.38 -5.71 17.21
CA ASP A 147 -10.70 -5.25 16.76
C ASP A 147 -11.52 -6.40 16.14
N PHE A 148 -12.60 -6.08 15.44
CA PHE A 148 -13.46 -7.08 14.78
C PHE A 148 -12.73 -7.88 13.68
N ALA A 149 -11.60 -7.40 13.20
CA ALA A 149 -10.77 -8.05 12.19
C ALA A 149 -9.59 -8.83 12.79
N ALA A 150 -9.62 -9.12 14.09
CA ALA A 150 -8.70 -10.06 14.74
C ALA A 150 -8.73 -11.44 14.02
N GLY A 151 -7.76 -12.28 14.25
CA GLY A 151 -7.58 -13.53 13.49
C GLY A 151 -6.64 -13.34 12.30
N SER A 152 -6.93 -13.99 11.18
CA SER A 152 -5.98 -14.06 10.05
C SER A 152 -5.59 -12.68 9.50
N TYR A 153 -6.52 -11.77 9.36
CA TYR A 153 -6.23 -10.41 8.85
C TYR A 153 -5.34 -9.62 9.82
N GLY A 154 -5.78 -9.44 11.07
CA GLY A 154 -5.03 -8.68 12.07
C GLY A 154 -3.63 -9.25 12.31
N ALA A 155 -3.52 -10.59 12.41
CA ALA A 155 -2.23 -11.27 12.59
C ALA A 155 -1.26 -11.01 11.40
N MET A 156 -1.74 -11.06 10.14
CA MET A 156 -0.87 -10.75 9.00
C MET A 156 -0.51 -9.26 8.95
N LYS A 157 -1.41 -8.37 9.34
CA LYS A 157 -1.11 -6.93 9.44
C LYS A 157 -0.09 -6.65 10.55
N ALA A 158 -0.14 -7.34 11.69
CA ALA A 158 0.91 -7.30 12.72
C ALA A 158 2.26 -7.82 12.19
N ALA A 159 2.24 -8.93 11.46
CA ALA A 159 3.45 -9.49 10.84
C ALA A 159 4.10 -8.50 9.86
N LEU A 160 3.31 -7.74 9.08
CA LEU A 160 3.84 -6.70 8.17
C LEU A 160 4.54 -5.56 8.92
N ILE A 161 4.01 -5.11 10.06
CA ILE A 161 4.66 -4.08 10.91
C ILE A 161 6.02 -4.57 11.39
N HIS A 162 6.06 -5.80 11.92
CA HIS A 162 7.32 -6.41 12.38
C HIS A 162 8.31 -6.60 11.22
N TYR A 163 7.83 -7.10 10.08
CA TYR A 163 8.64 -7.32 8.88
C TYR A 163 9.24 -6.02 8.34
N ALA A 164 8.45 -4.94 8.25
CA ALA A 164 8.94 -3.62 7.85
C ALA A 164 10.09 -3.15 8.74
N LYS A 165 9.97 -3.34 10.06
CA LYS A 165 11.04 -3.00 11.02
C LYS A 165 12.30 -3.84 10.80
N GLY A 166 12.16 -5.13 10.58
CA GLY A 166 13.28 -6.03 10.25
C GLY A 166 13.98 -5.63 8.96
N LEU A 167 13.20 -5.43 7.89
CA LEU A 167 13.73 -4.98 6.59
C LEU A 167 14.45 -3.63 6.68
N SER A 168 13.92 -2.67 7.45
CA SER A 168 14.54 -1.36 7.59
C SER A 168 15.98 -1.45 8.12
N ARG A 169 16.22 -2.38 9.04
CA ARG A 169 17.57 -2.62 9.58
C ARG A 169 18.49 -3.34 8.60
N GLN A 170 17.93 -4.25 7.81
CA GLN A 170 18.70 -5.03 6.82
C GLN A 170 19.08 -4.20 5.60
N LEU A 171 18.20 -3.28 5.17
CA LEU A 171 18.34 -2.59 3.88
C LEU A 171 18.86 -1.15 3.99
N VAL A 172 18.89 -0.54 5.20
CA VAL A 172 19.33 0.85 5.36
C VAL A 172 20.78 1.07 4.95
N SER A 173 21.66 0.09 5.16
CA SER A 173 23.06 0.15 4.69
C SER A 173 23.22 0.11 3.16
N LYS A 174 22.17 -0.29 2.47
CA LYS A 174 22.05 -0.29 1.00
C LYS A 174 21.35 0.96 0.47
N GLY A 175 21.10 1.96 1.33
CA GLY A 175 20.40 3.18 0.96
C GLY A 175 18.87 3.05 0.85
N ILE A 176 18.29 1.90 1.21
CA ILE A 176 16.85 1.64 1.08
C ILE A 176 16.16 1.86 2.43
N ARG A 177 15.24 2.81 2.49
CA ARG A 177 14.37 3.02 3.65
C ARG A 177 13.14 2.11 3.57
N VAL A 178 12.69 1.60 4.71
CA VAL A 178 11.48 0.77 4.77
C VAL A 178 10.59 1.26 5.90
N ASN A 179 9.34 1.57 5.60
CA ASN A 179 8.35 2.00 6.58
C ASN A 179 7.04 1.23 6.41
N CYS A 180 6.20 1.32 7.42
CA CYS A 180 4.84 0.78 7.41
C CYS A 180 3.86 1.93 7.59
N VAL A 181 2.69 1.83 6.97
CA VAL A 181 1.54 2.71 7.21
C VAL A 181 0.40 1.85 7.70
N SER A 182 -0.25 2.26 8.79
CA SER A 182 -1.41 1.59 9.37
C SER A 182 -2.64 2.52 9.27
N PRO A 183 -3.44 2.38 8.20
CA PRO A 183 -4.69 3.12 8.08
C PRO A 183 -5.73 2.66 9.11
N GLY A 184 -6.55 3.59 9.56
CA GLY A 184 -7.82 3.31 10.20
C GLY A 184 -8.92 2.97 9.19
N ASN A 185 -10.17 3.09 9.64
CA ASN A 185 -11.34 2.88 8.81
C ASN A 185 -11.35 3.85 7.62
N THR A 186 -11.17 3.36 6.41
CA THR A 186 -11.05 4.16 5.19
C THR A 186 -12.21 3.85 4.25
N TYR A 187 -13.03 4.88 3.95
CA TYR A 187 -14.20 4.75 3.08
C TYR A 187 -13.90 5.18 1.64
N PHE A 188 -14.31 4.35 0.69
CA PHE A 188 -14.28 4.67 -0.75
C PHE A 188 -15.28 3.80 -1.52
N ASP A 189 -15.65 4.23 -2.71
CA ASP A 189 -16.58 3.51 -3.58
C ASP A 189 -16.01 2.15 -4.02
N GLY A 190 -16.80 1.08 -3.81
CA GLY A 190 -16.38 -0.31 -4.02
C GLY A 190 -15.48 -0.86 -2.92
N GLY A 191 -15.28 -0.12 -1.82
CA GLY A 191 -14.51 -0.55 -0.66
C GLY A 191 -15.33 -1.38 0.33
N ILE A 192 -14.62 -1.95 1.32
CA ILE A 192 -15.25 -2.80 2.35
C ILE A 192 -16.29 -2.01 3.17
N TRP A 193 -16.00 -0.75 3.54
CA TRP A 193 -16.91 0.05 4.36
C TRP A 193 -18.18 0.46 3.62
N GLN A 194 -18.13 0.70 2.30
CA GLN A 194 -19.35 0.90 1.50
C GLN A 194 -20.18 -0.38 1.43
N ASN A 195 -19.53 -1.55 1.34
CA ASN A 195 -20.24 -2.83 1.37
C ASN A 195 -20.89 -3.07 2.73
N ILE A 196 -20.18 -2.79 3.83
CA ILE A 196 -20.72 -2.89 5.19
C ILE A 196 -21.87 -1.91 5.40
N GLU A 197 -21.76 -0.66 4.95
CA GLU A 197 -22.83 0.34 5.01
C GLU A 197 -24.13 -0.17 4.38
N LYS A 198 -24.02 -0.83 3.21
CA LYS A 198 -25.18 -1.36 2.48
C LYS A 198 -25.77 -2.62 3.07
N ASN A 199 -24.93 -3.54 3.56
CA ASN A 199 -25.36 -4.89 3.92
C ASN A 199 -25.41 -5.15 5.45
N VAL A 200 -24.70 -4.36 6.25
CA VAL A 200 -24.63 -4.49 7.72
C VAL A 200 -24.62 -3.09 8.35
N PRO A 201 -25.69 -2.28 8.14
CA PRO A 201 -25.72 -0.86 8.53
C PRO A 201 -25.50 -0.61 10.02
N ASP A 202 -25.91 -1.52 10.90
CA ASP A 202 -25.70 -1.40 12.33
C ASP A 202 -24.21 -1.47 12.69
N LEU A 203 -23.44 -2.33 12.02
CA LEU A 203 -21.98 -2.39 12.18
C LEU A 203 -21.33 -1.10 11.67
N TYR A 204 -21.78 -0.59 10.52
CA TYR A 204 -21.30 0.69 10.00
C TYR A 204 -21.52 1.83 10.99
N ALA A 205 -22.75 1.98 11.49
CA ALA A 205 -23.13 3.04 12.41
C ALA A 205 -22.39 2.94 13.76
N SER A 206 -22.25 1.73 14.32
CA SER A 206 -21.51 1.51 15.57
C SER A 206 -20.03 1.82 15.42
N THR A 207 -19.41 1.43 14.30
CA THR A 207 -18.00 1.72 14.01
C THR A 207 -17.78 3.21 13.77
N LEU A 208 -18.69 3.88 13.07
CA LEU A 208 -18.59 5.33 12.86
C LEU A 208 -18.67 6.09 14.19
N LYS A 209 -19.54 5.63 15.12
CA LYS A 209 -19.74 6.26 16.43
C LYS A 209 -18.48 6.24 17.31
N VAL A 210 -17.66 5.21 17.21
CA VAL A 210 -16.41 5.12 18.00
C VAL A 210 -15.24 5.86 17.35
N ASN A 211 -15.39 6.35 16.12
CA ASN A 211 -14.38 7.15 15.46
C ASN A 211 -14.39 8.59 16.01
N PRO A 212 -13.31 9.07 16.66
CA PRO A 212 -13.29 10.38 17.31
C PRO A 212 -13.53 11.57 16.37
N THR A 213 -13.19 11.40 15.08
CA THR A 213 -13.41 12.45 14.07
C THR A 213 -14.84 12.52 13.57
N GLY A 214 -15.70 11.57 13.94
CA GLY A 214 -17.07 11.45 13.44
C GLY A 214 -17.21 11.05 11.97
N LYS A 215 -16.11 10.69 11.31
CA LYS A 215 -16.07 10.24 9.91
C LYS A 215 -15.00 9.16 9.70
N PHE A 216 -15.15 8.36 8.68
CA PHE A 216 -14.06 7.50 8.21
C PHE A 216 -13.04 8.31 7.42
N GLY A 217 -11.80 7.85 7.41
CA GLY A 217 -10.76 8.42 6.59
C GLY A 217 -11.00 8.19 5.09
N THR A 218 -10.33 8.96 4.28
CA THR A 218 -10.35 8.85 2.83
C THR A 218 -9.05 8.19 2.31
N PRO A 219 -9.07 7.56 1.13
CA PRO A 219 -7.85 7.07 0.49
C PRO A 219 -6.78 8.15 0.32
N GLN A 220 -7.17 9.40 0.07
CA GLN A 220 -6.24 10.51 -0.11
C GLN A 220 -5.50 10.87 1.19
N GLU A 221 -6.19 10.84 2.34
CA GLU A 221 -5.54 11.09 3.65
C GLU A 221 -4.45 10.04 3.92
N VAL A 222 -4.69 8.78 3.56
CA VAL A 222 -3.67 7.72 3.67
C VAL A 222 -2.55 7.92 2.64
N ALA A 223 -2.89 8.23 1.40
CA ALA A 223 -1.94 8.43 0.31
C ALA A 223 -0.92 9.53 0.61
N ASN A 224 -1.35 10.62 1.25
CA ASN A 224 -0.47 11.71 1.64
C ASN A 224 0.67 11.23 2.55
N GLY A 225 0.37 10.38 3.54
CA GLY A 225 1.39 9.82 4.43
C GLY A 225 2.29 8.80 3.73
N VAL A 226 1.73 7.97 2.85
CA VAL A 226 2.50 6.99 2.06
C VAL A 226 3.50 7.68 1.15
N VAL A 227 3.06 8.69 0.40
CA VAL A 227 3.93 9.41 -0.56
C VAL A 227 4.96 10.25 0.18
N PHE A 228 4.61 10.89 1.31
CA PHE A 228 5.58 11.57 2.17
C PHE A 228 6.68 10.61 2.65
N LEU A 229 6.32 9.44 3.22
CA LEU A 229 7.30 8.45 3.69
C LEU A 229 8.15 7.88 2.55
N SER A 230 7.61 7.80 1.35
CA SER A 230 8.33 7.34 0.17
C SER A 230 9.34 8.37 -0.33
N SER A 231 9.08 9.66 -0.13
CA SER A 231 9.83 10.76 -0.71
C SER A 231 11.22 10.95 -0.08
N PRO A 232 12.19 11.56 -0.80
CA PRO A 232 13.52 11.85 -0.27
C PRO A 232 13.50 12.83 0.92
N VAL A 233 12.46 13.64 1.11
CA VAL A 233 12.36 14.54 2.29
C VAL A 233 12.19 13.74 3.61
N ALA A 234 11.76 12.48 3.53
CA ALA A 234 11.68 11.57 4.67
C ALA A 234 12.99 10.77 4.90
N SER A 235 14.15 11.28 4.48
CA SER A 235 15.45 10.59 4.45
C SER A 235 15.91 9.98 5.79
N ARG A 236 15.47 10.51 6.92
CA ARG A 236 15.79 9.98 8.26
C ARG A 236 14.69 9.10 8.86
N ILE A 237 13.60 8.86 8.13
CA ILE A 237 12.49 8.04 8.60
C ILE A 237 12.61 6.65 7.97
N SER A 238 12.99 5.66 8.77
CA SER A 238 13.08 4.25 8.38
C SER A 238 12.76 3.36 9.58
N GLY A 239 11.89 2.37 9.37
CA GLY A 239 11.43 1.44 10.41
C GLY A 239 10.33 2.01 11.30
N THR A 240 9.60 3.04 10.85
CA THR A 240 8.40 3.52 11.55
C THR A 240 7.15 2.78 11.07
N ASN A 241 6.15 2.73 11.95
CA ASN A 241 4.76 2.46 11.60
C ASN A 241 3.99 3.78 11.76
N LEU A 242 3.62 4.41 10.65
CA LEU A 242 2.83 5.63 10.65
C LEU A 242 1.35 5.28 10.71
N VAL A 243 0.70 5.62 11.81
CA VAL A 243 -0.74 5.45 12.00
C VAL A 243 -1.47 6.63 11.37
N ILE A 244 -2.49 6.33 10.54
CA ILE A 244 -3.34 7.33 9.87
C ILE A 244 -4.80 6.91 10.09
N ASP A 245 -5.35 7.27 11.23
CA ASP A 245 -6.62 6.73 11.71
C ASP A 245 -7.58 7.77 12.34
N GLY A 246 -7.18 9.04 12.41
CA GLY A 246 -7.98 10.09 13.04
C GLY A 246 -8.14 9.92 14.56
N ALA A 247 -7.11 9.38 15.22
CA ALA A 247 -7.09 9.04 16.65
C ALA A 247 -8.11 7.95 17.04
N LEU A 248 -8.41 7.02 16.12
CA LEU A 248 -9.30 5.89 16.37
C LEU A 248 -8.71 4.93 17.41
N THR A 249 -7.41 4.62 17.29
CA THR A 249 -6.71 3.72 18.21
C THR A 249 -6.27 4.45 19.48
N VAL A 250 -6.16 3.70 20.57
CA VAL A 250 -5.72 4.21 21.89
C VAL A 250 -4.32 3.70 22.29
N ALA A 251 -3.71 2.85 21.47
CA ALA A 251 -2.35 2.36 21.67
C ALA A 251 -1.33 3.50 21.50
N VAL A 252 -0.25 3.48 22.29
CA VAL A 252 0.89 4.41 22.24
C VAL A 252 2.13 3.73 21.70
#